data_019d809a74117d00ba765d721ed5cf6b
#
_entry.id   019d809a74117d00ba765d721ed5cf6b
#
_cell.length_a   1.000
_cell.length_b   1.000
_cell.length_c   1.000
_cell.angle_alpha   90.00
_cell.angle_beta   90.00
_cell.angle_gamma   90.00
#
_symmetry.space_group_name_H-M   'P 1'
#
loop_
_entity.id
_entity.type
_entity.pdbx_description
1 polymer ?
#
loop_
_entity_poly.entity_id
_entity_poly.type
_entity_poly.pdbx_seq_one_letter_code
_entity_poly.pdbx_strand_id
1 'polypeptide(L)'
;MLEQVLIEDYKKFDYLNQDKNKPLVKILVSYIKPYFLFKSDILTPIHLGRAIEKDSSKDGVISDEDVNWLHENCIGDDDFETNISHVNRRVGFFTGTYWAWKNYDRLNNPEYFGSFGYRKLFSPK
;
A
#
# COMPACT_ATOMS: atom_id res chain seq x y z
N MET A 1 -5.84 17.54 12.74
CA MET A 1 -6.03 18.68 11.82
C MET A 1 -5.42 18.43 10.44
N LEU A 2 -4.11 18.26 10.33
CA LEU A 2 -3.48 17.98 9.04
C LEU A 2 -4.02 16.70 8.42
N GLU A 3 -4.20 15.66 9.22
CA GLU A 3 -4.74 14.39 8.72
C GLU A 3 -6.12 14.57 8.10
N GLN A 4 -6.96 15.40 8.72
CA GLN A 4 -8.30 15.64 8.23
C GLN A 4 -8.27 16.34 6.88
N VAL A 5 -7.38 17.31 6.71
CA VAL A 5 -7.23 18.02 5.45
C VAL A 5 -6.79 17.07 4.33
N LEU A 6 -5.80 16.24 4.62
CA LEU A 6 -5.30 15.27 3.63
C LEU A 6 -6.38 14.26 3.24
N ILE A 7 -7.18 13.80 4.21
CA ILE A 7 -8.27 12.87 3.92
C ILE A 7 -9.28 13.51 2.98
N GLU A 8 -9.64 14.74 3.24
CA GLU A 8 -10.59 15.46 2.39
C GLU A 8 -10.06 15.67 0.99
N ASP A 9 -8.78 16.01 0.86
CA ASP A 9 -8.16 16.20 -0.44
C ASP A 9 -8.13 14.88 -1.23
N TYR A 10 -7.81 13.78 -0.58
CA TYR A 10 -7.83 12.48 -1.24
C TYR A 10 -9.24 12.07 -1.67
N LYS A 11 -10.24 12.39 -0.87
CA LYS A 11 -11.62 12.10 -1.24
C LYS A 11 -12.05 12.90 -2.47
N LYS A 12 -11.64 14.16 -2.56
CA LYS A 12 -11.92 14.98 -3.73
C LYS A 12 -11.26 14.42 -4.98
N PHE A 13 -10.00 14.00 -4.84
CA PHE A 13 -9.26 13.41 -5.95
C PHE A 13 -9.94 12.13 -6.43
N ASP A 14 -10.35 11.29 -5.50
CA ASP A 14 -11.01 10.03 -5.80
C ASP A 14 -12.33 10.27 -6.53
N TYR A 15 -13.10 11.26 -6.09
CA TYR A 15 -14.35 11.62 -6.73
C TYR A 15 -14.12 12.02 -8.19
N LEU A 16 -13.11 12.85 -8.43
CA LEU A 16 -12.81 13.29 -9.80
C LEU A 16 -12.39 12.11 -10.68
N ASN A 17 -11.71 11.14 -10.12
CA ASN A 17 -11.24 9.99 -10.88
C ASN A 17 -12.37 9.02 -11.24
N GLN A 18 -13.54 9.17 -10.66
CA GLN A 18 -14.70 8.35 -11.01
C GLN A 18 -15.37 8.80 -12.30
N ASP A 19 -15.00 9.94 -12.82
CA ASP A 19 -15.49 10.42 -14.12
C ASP A 19 -14.97 9.49 -15.21
N LYS A 20 -15.87 8.97 -16.04
CA LYS A 20 -15.53 8.04 -17.12
C LYS A 20 -14.56 8.62 -18.14
N ASN A 21 -14.49 9.95 -18.23
CA ASN A 21 -13.61 10.62 -19.18
C ASN A 21 -12.22 10.88 -18.60
N LYS A 22 -11.99 10.49 -17.35
CA LYS A 22 -10.70 10.66 -16.70
C LYS A 22 -9.90 9.37 -16.77
N PRO A 23 -8.57 9.46 -16.86
CA PRO A 23 -7.75 8.25 -16.85
C PRO A 23 -7.85 7.54 -15.50
N LEU A 24 -7.74 6.22 -15.56
CA LEU A 24 -7.72 5.43 -14.33
C LEU A 24 -6.37 5.56 -13.65
N VAL A 25 -6.38 5.97 -12.40
CA VAL A 25 -5.16 6.15 -11.59
C VAL A 25 -5.22 5.21 -10.39
N LYS A 26 -4.14 4.51 -10.13
CA LYS A 26 -4.01 3.68 -8.93
C LYS A 26 -2.70 3.99 -8.22
N ILE A 27 -2.76 4.08 -6.90
CA ILE A 27 -1.60 4.36 -6.06
C ILE A 27 -1.54 3.31 -4.97
N LEU A 28 -0.43 2.59 -4.91
CA LEU A 28 -0.20 1.65 -3.81
C LEU A 28 0.34 2.43 -2.61
N VAL A 29 -0.26 2.20 -1.46
CA VAL A 29 0.23 2.75 -0.19
C VAL A 29 0.82 1.60 0.60
N SER A 30 2.14 1.62 0.79
CA SER A 30 2.87 0.52 1.41
C SER A 30 2.90 0.62 2.91
N TYR A 31 2.54 -0.47 3.60
CA TYR A 31 2.52 -0.54 5.06
C TYR A 31 3.42 -1.67 5.53
N ILE A 32 4.13 -1.42 6.63
CA ILE A 32 4.85 -2.47 7.37
C ILE A 32 4.37 -2.56 8.81
N LYS A 33 3.53 -1.64 9.23
CA LYS A 33 2.86 -1.66 10.54
C LYS A 33 1.60 -0.82 10.47
N PRO A 34 0.68 -0.96 11.44
CA PRO A 34 -0.55 -0.17 11.43
C PRO A 34 -0.30 1.33 11.46
N TYR A 35 -1.13 2.03 10.75
CA TYR A 35 -1.13 3.48 10.70
C TYR A 35 -2.49 3.91 10.20
N PHE A 36 -2.70 5.19 9.95
CA PHE A 36 -3.93 5.63 9.33
C PHE A 36 -4.14 4.88 8.01
N LEU A 37 -5.34 4.35 7.80
CA LEU A 37 -5.61 3.54 6.61
C LEU A 37 -5.99 4.43 5.43
N PHE A 38 -5.14 4.44 4.43
CA PHE A 38 -5.39 5.13 3.16
C PHE A 38 -5.95 4.12 2.18
N LYS A 39 -7.26 4.15 2.00
CA LYS A 39 -7.94 3.21 1.11
C LYS A 39 -9.09 3.92 0.40
N SER A 40 -9.13 3.82 -0.92
CA SER A 40 -10.17 4.43 -1.75
C SER A 40 -10.15 3.75 -3.12
N ASP A 41 -10.90 4.30 -4.06
CA ASP A 41 -10.86 3.80 -5.44
C ASP A 41 -9.49 4.02 -6.08
N ILE A 42 -8.72 4.99 -5.59
CA ILE A 42 -7.38 5.30 -6.10
C ILE A 42 -6.31 4.67 -5.23
N LEU A 43 -6.48 4.74 -3.91
CA LEU A 43 -5.46 4.31 -2.95
C LEU A 43 -5.68 2.86 -2.54
N THR A 44 -4.68 2.02 -2.74
CA THR A 44 -4.74 0.60 -2.40
C THR A 44 -3.65 0.28 -1.38
N PRO A 45 -4.02 -0.06 -0.14
CA PRO A 45 -3.03 -0.42 0.87
C PRO A 45 -2.46 -1.81 0.61
N ILE A 46 -1.14 -1.92 0.72
CA ILE A 46 -0.44 -3.18 0.54
C ILE A 46 0.56 -3.38 1.68
N HIS A 47 0.56 -4.58 2.26
CA HIS A 47 1.49 -4.95 3.32
C HIS A 47 2.74 -5.55 2.68
N LEU A 48 3.88 -4.89 2.84
CA LEU A 48 5.15 -5.35 2.27
C LEU A 48 5.87 -6.27 3.24
N GLY A 49 6.49 -7.30 2.69
CA GLY A 49 7.25 -8.26 3.49
C GLY A 49 6.37 -9.16 4.33
N ARG A 50 5.16 -9.44 3.91
CA ARG A 50 4.24 -10.28 4.68
C ARG A 50 4.83 -11.66 4.95
N ALA A 51 5.59 -12.20 4.01
CA ALA A 51 6.19 -13.53 4.17
C ALA A 51 7.18 -13.59 5.34
N ILE A 52 7.75 -12.44 5.72
CA ILE A 52 8.73 -12.37 6.80
C ILE A 52 8.25 -11.47 7.95
N GLU A 53 6.94 -11.28 8.09
CA GLU A 53 6.40 -10.33 9.06
C GLU A 53 6.73 -10.69 10.50
N LYS A 54 6.93 -11.97 10.79
CA LYS A 54 7.26 -12.41 12.14
C LYS A 54 8.76 -12.43 12.42
N ASP A 55 9.57 -12.13 11.42
CA ASP A 55 11.01 -12.14 11.61
C ASP A 55 11.45 -10.94 12.43
N SER A 56 12.39 -11.15 13.33
CA SER A 56 12.92 -10.07 14.15
C SER A 56 13.66 -9.04 13.30
N SER A 57 13.49 -7.77 13.62
CA SER A 57 14.20 -6.67 12.98
C SER A 57 14.84 -5.81 14.07
N LYS A 58 15.48 -4.72 13.67
CA LYS A 58 16.06 -3.79 14.64
C LYS A 58 15.00 -3.21 15.59
N ASP A 59 13.75 -3.20 15.15
CA ASP A 59 12.63 -2.71 15.97
C ASP A 59 11.92 -3.84 16.73
N GLY A 60 12.46 -5.06 16.70
CA GLY A 60 11.88 -6.21 17.37
C GLY A 60 10.94 -7.00 16.50
N VAL A 61 10.04 -7.73 17.13
CA VAL A 61 9.03 -8.53 16.43
C VAL A 61 7.69 -7.82 16.54
N ILE A 62 6.98 -7.76 15.43
CA ILE A 62 5.66 -7.12 15.38
C ILE A 62 4.67 -7.89 16.25
N SER A 63 3.76 -7.17 16.92
CA SER A 63 2.74 -7.79 17.76
C SER A 63 1.68 -8.50 16.92
N ASP A 64 0.99 -9.46 17.55
CA ASP A 64 -0.10 -10.16 16.86
C ASP A 64 -1.25 -9.21 16.50
N GLU A 65 -1.52 -8.23 17.34
CA GLU A 65 -2.55 -7.22 17.04
C GLU A 65 -2.21 -6.46 15.76
N ASP A 66 -0.95 -6.05 15.63
CA ASP A 66 -0.50 -5.30 14.47
C ASP A 66 -0.55 -6.16 13.21
N VAL A 67 -0.15 -7.42 13.32
CA VAL A 67 -0.24 -8.35 12.19
C VAL A 67 -1.70 -8.51 11.75
N ASN A 68 -2.60 -8.68 12.71
CA ASN A 68 -4.02 -8.83 12.39
C ASN A 68 -4.56 -7.59 11.67
N TRP A 69 -4.19 -6.40 12.13
CA TRP A 69 -4.61 -5.16 11.48
C TRP A 69 -4.15 -5.12 10.03
N LEU A 70 -2.90 -5.50 9.79
CA LEU A 70 -2.34 -5.50 8.44
C LEU A 70 -3.07 -6.51 7.54
N HIS A 71 -3.37 -7.69 8.07
CA HIS A 71 -4.08 -8.72 7.30
C HIS A 71 -5.52 -8.33 6.99
N GLU A 72 -6.16 -7.61 7.90
CA GLU A 72 -7.55 -7.19 7.69
C GLU A 72 -7.67 -6.02 6.70
N ASN A 73 -6.67 -5.17 6.64
CA ASN A 73 -6.80 -3.90 5.94
C ASN A 73 -5.94 -3.76 4.69
N CYS A 74 -4.96 -4.63 4.50
CA CYS A 74 -4.01 -4.51 3.39
C CYS A 74 -3.95 -5.79 2.57
N ILE A 75 -3.72 -5.63 1.28
CA ILE A 75 -3.37 -6.76 0.42
C ILE A 75 -1.96 -7.20 0.83
N GLY A 76 -1.70 -8.50 0.87
CA GLY A 76 -0.35 -8.99 1.13
C GLY A 76 0.47 -9.05 -0.14
N ASP A 77 1.73 -8.63 -0.06
CA ASP A 77 2.62 -8.71 -1.22
C ASP A 77 3.04 -10.15 -1.54
N ASP A 78 2.59 -11.11 -0.73
CA ASP A 78 2.85 -12.54 -0.92
C ASP A 78 1.62 -13.29 -1.44
N ASP A 79 0.60 -12.62 -1.94
CA ASP A 79 -0.66 -13.24 -2.30
C ASP A 79 -0.71 -13.82 -3.72
N PHE A 80 0.45 -14.11 -4.28
CA PHE A 80 0.55 -14.80 -5.56
C PHE A 80 1.80 -15.67 -5.58
N GLU A 81 1.82 -16.65 -6.49
CA GLU A 81 2.79 -17.73 -6.43
C GLU A 81 4.25 -17.29 -6.56
N THR A 82 4.53 -16.40 -7.49
CA THR A 82 5.92 -16.00 -7.77
C THR A 82 6.34 -14.73 -7.06
N ASN A 83 5.78 -14.48 -5.88
CA ASN A 83 6.09 -13.25 -5.13
C ASN A 83 7.53 -13.25 -4.61
N ILE A 84 8.00 -12.04 -4.27
CA ILE A 84 9.33 -11.85 -3.70
C ILE A 84 9.28 -11.24 -2.31
N SER A 85 8.16 -11.45 -1.60
CA SER A 85 7.91 -10.90 -0.28
C SER A 85 9.03 -11.22 0.71
N HIS A 86 9.60 -12.41 0.60
CA HIS A 86 10.63 -12.88 1.53
C HIS A 86 11.94 -12.10 1.46
N VAL A 87 12.18 -11.33 0.40
CA VAL A 87 13.39 -10.52 0.28
C VAL A 87 13.12 -9.03 0.48
N ASN A 88 11.96 -8.68 1.05
CA ASN A 88 11.57 -7.28 1.22
C ASN A 88 12.62 -6.44 1.93
N ARG A 89 13.31 -6.97 2.92
CA ARG A 89 14.31 -6.19 3.66
C ARG A 89 15.49 -5.76 2.78
N ARG A 90 15.72 -6.49 1.68
CA ARG A 90 16.80 -6.16 0.76
C ARG A 90 16.35 -5.20 -0.34
N VAL A 91 15.11 -5.33 -0.77
CA VAL A 91 14.63 -4.59 -1.95
C VAL A 91 13.58 -3.54 -1.61
N GLY A 92 13.11 -3.47 -0.36
CA GLY A 92 12.20 -2.43 0.10
C GLY A 92 10.92 -2.35 -0.72
N PHE A 93 10.62 -1.15 -1.19
CA PHE A 93 9.38 -0.93 -1.93
C PHE A 93 9.26 -1.74 -3.22
N PHE A 94 10.34 -2.33 -3.68
CA PHE A 94 10.28 -3.09 -4.91
C PHE A 94 9.34 -4.29 -4.81
N THR A 95 9.16 -4.88 -3.63
CA THR A 95 8.22 -5.99 -3.47
C THR A 95 6.80 -5.57 -3.83
N GLY A 96 6.41 -4.35 -3.48
CA GLY A 96 5.11 -3.81 -3.87
C GLY A 96 5.02 -3.48 -5.34
N THR A 97 6.06 -2.88 -5.89
CA THR A 97 6.11 -2.58 -7.32
C THR A 97 6.08 -3.86 -8.14
N TYR A 98 6.80 -4.89 -7.68
CA TYR A 98 6.80 -6.18 -8.34
C TYR A 98 5.40 -6.83 -8.28
N TRP A 99 4.75 -6.73 -7.11
CA TRP A 99 3.36 -7.19 -6.97
C TRP A 99 2.46 -6.51 -8.00
N ALA A 100 2.57 -5.19 -8.13
CA ALA A 100 1.75 -4.43 -9.05
C ALA A 100 2.00 -4.84 -10.50
N TRP A 101 3.26 -5.04 -10.85
CA TRP A 101 3.60 -5.46 -12.19
C TRP A 101 2.99 -6.82 -12.52
N LYS A 102 3.10 -7.77 -11.61
CA LYS A 102 2.59 -9.12 -11.82
C LYS A 102 1.07 -9.21 -11.72
N ASN A 103 0.44 -8.25 -11.04
CA ASN A 103 -1.00 -8.27 -10.78
C ASN A 103 -1.69 -7.01 -11.29
N TYR A 104 -1.16 -6.43 -12.36
CA TYR A 104 -1.65 -5.14 -12.85
C TYR A 104 -3.14 -5.19 -13.22
N ASP A 105 -3.60 -6.34 -13.70
CA ASP A 105 -5.00 -6.56 -14.01
C ASP A 105 -5.89 -6.49 -12.76
N ARG A 106 -5.37 -6.86 -11.61
CA ARG A 106 -6.10 -6.77 -10.34
C ARG A 106 -6.30 -5.31 -9.91
N LEU A 107 -5.53 -4.40 -10.49
CA LEU A 107 -5.68 -2.96 -10.29
C LEU A 107 -6.51 -2.33 -11.41
N ASN A 108 -7.14 -3.15 -12.26
CA ASN A 108 -7.95 -2.72 -13.41
C ASN A 108 -7.11 -2.04 -14.49
N ASN A 109 -5.85 -2.44 -14.64
CA ASN A 109 -4.94 -1.96 -15.69
C ASN A 109 -4.94 -0.43 -15.77
N PRO A 110 -4.53 0.27 -14.68
CA PRO A 110 -4.60 1.72 -14.65
C PRO A 110 -3.68 2.36 -15.70
N GLU A 111 -4.08 3.53 -16.17
CA GLU A 111 -3.26 4.29 -17.10
C GLU A 111 -2.08 4.94 -16.39
N TYR A 112 -2.26 5.29 -15.12
CA TYR A 112 -1.21 5.89 -14.30
C TYR A 112 -1.09 5.13 -12.99
N PHE A 113 0.11 4.84 -12.59
CA PHE A 113 0.39 4.08 -11.39
C PHE A 113 1.42 4.81 -10.54
N GLY A 114 1.18 4.84 -9.23
CA GLY A 114 2.12 5.41 -8.28
C GLY A 114 2.26 4.52 -7.05
N SER A 115 3.26 4.82 -6.23
CA SER A 115 3.51 4.04 -5.01
C SER A 115 4.11 4.96 -3.96
N PHE A 116 3.58 4.90 -2.73
CA PHE A 116 4.07 5.68 -1.59
C PHE A 116 4.16 4.80 -0.37
N GLY A 117 5.13 5.09 0.50
CA GLY A 117 5.13 4.53 1.84
C GLY A 117 4.09 5.25 2.69
N TYR A 118 3.46 4.53 3.61
CA TYR A 118 2.37 5.08 4.43
C TYR A 118 2.77 6.35 5.19
N ARG A 119 4.04 6.47 5.58
CA ARG A 119 4.49 7.64 6.33
C ARG A 119 4.84 8.83 5.44
N LYS A 120 5.08 8.60 4.17
CA LYS A 120 5.42 9.67 3.24
C LYS A 120 4.27 10.61 2.99
N LEU A 121 3.04 10.13 3.13
CA LEU A 121 1.86 10.93 2.87
C LEU A 121 1.67 12.05 3.90
N PHE A 122 2.28 11.91 5.08
CA PHE A 122 2.22 12.93 6.12
C PHE A 122 3.54 13.66 6.32
N SER A 123 4.55 13.34 5.54
CA SER A 123 5.84 13.95 5.70
C SER A 123 5.83 15.35 5.08
N PRO A 124 6.15 16.39 5.83
CA PRO A 124 6.10 17.74 5.28
C PRO A 124 7.27 18.05 4.40
N LYS A 125 8.17 17.21 4.17
CA LYS A 125 9.32 17.48 3.48
C LYS A 125 9.28 17.97 2.11
#